data_7190cc9f4e5fb556a0680b31f8f42485
#
_entry.id   7190cc9f4e5fb556a0680b31f8f42485
#
_cell.length_a   1.000
_cell.length_b   1.000
_cell.length_c   1.000
_cell.angle_alpha   90.00
_cell.angle_beta   90.00
_cell.angle_gamma   90.00
#
_symmetry.space_group_name_H-M   'P 1'
#
loop_
_entity.id
_entity.type
_entity.pdbx_description
1 polymer ?
#
loop_
_entity_poly.entity_id
_entity_poly.type
_entity_poly.pdbx_seq_one_letter_code
_entity_poly.pdbx_strand_id
1 'polypeptide(L)'
;MRKTVYVILVLCCFIIKTYSINRPYYHFKQLSIKEGLPTSIISLYDDKNGSLWVGTTQGIYRFNGEKIKKYNLPDLLRKNSHYINDIFGDNEERIWAVTSQGISYYEYEKDSLQIFLRHNKPVKTSIIATEGSKLLIPVTDTLLVYEKELKHSKAIPLKTTGIRIIKMEPFDSTHYLIINNAWKIKLLNKHTGEITDSPFGELSNAYDLYKDSSGRYWVSFYGQGVKCYNQDGQLLTSYNTRNSNLSNDIVLDITEWDKAIWLATDGGGVNIIYPDTHDIQILSNKENRQFPANSVTCLCHSNNHMWIGMVREGVLGAEKGFITTYTKAAQNPASGLSDKCPLCLWEDKDGRIWIGTDGGGINCFDPQTEHFTHYPQ
;
A
#
# COMPACT_ATOMS: atom_id res chain seq x y z
N MET A 1 -29.78 -1.11 -70.15
CA MET A 1 -28.63 -0.59 -69.43
C MET A 1 -28.75 -0.93 -67.93
N ARG A 2 -28.06 -1.97 -67.44
CA ARG A 2 -28.02 -2.35 -66.04
C ARG A 2 -26.83 -1.63 -65.41
N LYS A 3 -27.10 -0.76 -64.43
CA LYS A 3 -26.05 -0.15 -63.60
C LYS A 3 -25.69 -1.11 -62.46
N THR A 4 -24.45 -1.63 -62.53
CA THR A 4 -23.87 -2.43 -61.46
C THR A 4 -23.31 -1.49 -60.40
N VAL A 5 -23.87 -1.50 -59.21
CA VAL A 5 -23.36 -0.76 -58.04
C VAL A 5 -22.34 -1.65 -57.35
N TYR A 6 -21.07 -1.24 -57.32
CA TYR A 6 -20.02 -1.86 -56.52
C TYR A 6 -20.09 -1.29 -55.11
N VAL A 7 -20.49 -2.13 -54.14
CA VAL A 7 -20.33 -1.82 -52.71
C VAL A 7 -18.92 -2.21 -52.32
N ILE A 8 -18.09 -1.22 -52.03
CA ILE A 8 -16.75 -1.43 -51.46
C ILE A 8 -16.95 -1.57 -49.94
N LEU A 9 -16.86 -2.81 -49.47
CA LEU A 9 -16.79 -3.11 -48.04
C LEU A 9 -15.38 -2.81 -47.55
N VAL A 10 -15.18 -1.65 -46.90
CA VAL A 10 -13.93 -1.35 -46.18
C VAL A 10 -13.96 -2.10 -44.87
N LEU A 11 -13.29 -3.25 -44.83
CA LEU A 11 -12.98 -3.95 -43.61
C LEU A 11 -11.89 -3.15 -42.87
N CYS A 12 -12.29 -2.31 -41.91
CA CYS A 12 -11.39 -1.78 -40.91
C CYS A 12 -10.97 -2.92 -39.98
N CYS A 13 -9.88 -3.60 -40.30
CA CYS A 13 -9.19 -4.45 -39.35
C CYS A 13 -8.61 -3.56 -38.24
N PHE A 14 -9.36 -3.35 -37.18
CA PHE A 14 -8.78 -2.92 -35.91
C PHE A 14 -7.85 -4.05 -35.44
N ILE A 15 -6.55 -3.89 -35.66
CA ILE A 15 -5.52 -4.66 -34.98
C ILE A 15 -5.55 -4.17 -33.54
N ILE A 16 -6.36 -4.80 -32.72
CA ILE A 16 -6.25 -4.70 -31.26
C ILE A 16 -4.93 -5.40 -30.97
N LYS A 17 -3.84 -4.65 -30.84
CA LYS A 17 -2.65 -5.14 -30.16
C LYS A 17 -3.06 -5.36 -28.70
N THR A 18 -3.45 -6.56 -28.39
CA THR A 18 -3.50 -7.02 -27.00
C THR A 18 -2.05 -7.05 -26.52
N TYR A 19 -1.61 -5.95 -25.91
CA TYR A 19 -0.41 -5.99 -25.10
C TYR A 19 -0.78 -6.92 -23.93
N SER A 20 -0.25 -8.14 -23.93
CA SER A 20 -0.19 -8.95 -22.74
C SER A 20 0.63 -8.13 -21.72
N ILE A 21 -0.05 -7.54 -20.75
CA ILE A 21 0.62 -6.89 -19.64
C ILE A 21 1.24 -8.05 -18.86
N ASN A 22 2.55 -8.16 -18.95
CA ASN A 22 3.30 -9.14 -18.16
C ASN A 22 3.20 -8.67 -16.70
N ARG A 23 2.15 -9.13 -15.99
CA ARG A 23 1.89 -8.78 -14.60
C ARG A 23 3.03 -9.33 -13.76
N PRO A 24 3.65 -8.51 -12.88
CA PRO A 24 4.71 -9.00 -12.04
C PRO A 24 4.19 -10.14 -11.14
N TYR A 25 4.95 -11.20 -11.07
CA TYR A 25 4.76 -12.24 -10.07
C TYR A 25 5.41 -11.81 -8.77
N TYR A 26 4.82 -12.17 -7.64
CA TYR A 26 5.34 -11.84 -6.32
C TYR A 26 5.63 -13.11 -5.53
N HIS A 27 6.83 -13.18 -4.95
CA HIS A 27 7.18 -14.14 -3.91
C HIS A 27 6.80 -13.59 -2.55
N PHE A 28 6.22 -14.43 -1.70
CA PHE A 28 5.74 -14.02 -0.40
C PHE A 28 6.57 -14.66 0.73
N LYS A 29 6.95 -13.83 1.71
CA LYS A 29 7.56 -14.26 2.98
C LYS A 29 6.68 -13.76 4.13
N GLN A 30 6.16 -14.66 4.94
CA GLN A 30 5.30 -14.31 6.07
C GLN A 30 6.11 -14.17 7.35
N LEU A 31 5.82 -13.12 8.12
CA LEU A 31 6.26 -12.91 9.50
C LEU A 31 5.01 -12.95 10.39
N SER A 32 4.87 -13.99 11.18
CA SER A 32 3.67 -14.30 11.96
C SER A 32 3.96 -14.43 13.47
N ILE A 33 3.02 -14.98 14.19
CA ILE A 33 3.20 -15.33 15.61
C ILE A 33 4.37 -16.30 15.83
N LYS A 34 4.64 -17.17 14.87
CA LYS A 34 5.74 -18.14 14.97
C LYS A 34 7.10 -17.44 15.03
N GLU A 35 7.22 -16.32 14.33
CA GLU A 35 8.41 -15.46 14.33
C GLU A 35 8.38 -14.43 15.47
N GLY A 36 7.31 -14.33 16.24
CA GLY A 36 7.19 -13.45 17.41
C GLY A 36 6.43 -12.14 17.17
N LEU A 37 5.73 -11.97 16.02
CA LEU A 37 4.84 -10.83 15.80
C LEU A 37 3.44 -11.09 16.35
N PRO A 38 2.76 -10.07 16.90
CA PRO A 38 1.35 -10.18 17.26
C PRO A 38 0.44 -10.22 16.01
N THR A 39 -0.80 -10.62 16.21
CA THR A 39 -1.75 -10.84 15.10
C THR A 39 -2.32 -9.59 14.48
N SER A 40 -2.32 -8.45 15.16
CA SER A 40 -2.96 -7.22 14.70
C SER A 40 -1.92 -6.17 14.36
N ILE A 41 -1.67 -6.00 13.07
CA ILE A 41 -0.75 -5.00 12.53
C ILE A 41 -1.55 -3.73 12.22
N ILE A 42 -1.02 -2.58 12.62
CA ILE A 42 -1.67 -1.27 12.47
C ILE A 42 -0.93 -0.39 11.49
N SER A 43 0.40 -0.32 11.63
CA SER A 43 1.26 0.52 10.80
C SER A 43 2.60 -0.17 10.57
N LEU A 44 3.20 0.10 9.42
CA LEU A 44 4.48 -0.44 8.98
C LEU A 44 5.39 0.68 8.51
N TYR A 45 6.67 0.58 8.81
CA TYR A 45 7.69 1.46 8.27
C TYR A 45 8.99 0.69 8.02
N ASP A 46 9.50 0.73 6.79
CA ASP A 46 10.80 0.14 6.42
C ASP A 46 11.87 1.22 6.48
N ASP A 47 12.84 1.07 7.37
CA ASP A 47 13.88 2.07 7.56
C ASP A 47 15.02 1.90 6.53
N LYS A 48 15.83 2.95 6.34
CA LYS A 48 16.93 2.93 5.37
C LYS A 48 18.04 1.92 5.73
N ASN A 49 18.04 1.41 6.96
CA ASN A 49 18.95 0.36 7.42
C ASN A 49 18.44 -1.05 7.13
N GLY A 50 17.30 -1.17 6.42
CA GLY A 50 16.67 -2.43 6.05
C GLY A 50 15.97 -3.12 7.22
N SER A 51 15.53 -2.38 8.23
CA SER A 51 14.71 -2.93 9.31
C SER A 51 13.26 -2.52 9.15
N LEU A 52 12.36 -3.49 9.23
CA LEU A 52 10.92 -3.25 9.25
C LEU A 52 10.47 -2.96 10.68
N TRP A 53 9.86 -1.80 10.89
CA TRP A 53 9.20 -1.40 12.12
C TRP A 53 7.71 -1.69 12.02
N VAL A 54 7.17 -2.32 13.06
CA VAL A 54 5.81 -2.83 13.07
C VAL A 54 5.05 -2.28 14.25
N GLY A 55 4.07 -1.43 14.01
CA GLY A 55 3.12 -0.91 14.98
C GLY A 55 1.94 -1.85 15.15
N THR A 56 1.62 -2.18 16.40
CA THR A 56 0.60 -3.17 16.71
C THR A 56 -0.28 -2.72 17.86
N THR A 57 -1.33 -3.48 18.15
CA THR A 57 -2.14 -3.29 19.37
C THR A 57 -1.38 -3.63 20.66
N GLN A 58 -0.22 -4.28 20.57
CA GLN A 58 0.57 -4.77 21.73
C GLN A 58 1.91 -4.06 21.88
N GLY A 59 2.18 -3.03 21.08
CA GLY A 59 3.43 -2.26 21.11
C GLY A 59 4.14 -2.24 19.77
N ILE A 60 5.44 -1.94 19.81
CA ILE A 60 6.29 -1.76 18.65
C ILE A 60 7.25 -2.94 18.54
N TYR A 61 7.44 -3.41 17.32
CA TYR A 61 8.36 -4.48 16.98
C TYR A 61 9.29 -4.02 15.85
N ARG A 62 10.51 -4.54 15.85
CA ARG A 62 11.49 -4.32 14.78
C ARG A 62 11.98 -5.68 14.27
N PHE A 63 11.89 -5.87 12.97
CA PHE A 63 12.48 -7.00 12.26
C PHE A 63 13.70 -6.52 11.48
N ASN A 64 14.87 -7.11 11.71
CA ASN A 64 16.14 -6.71 11.09
C ASN A 64 16.60 -7.66 9.97
N GLY A 65 15.67 -8.42 9.38
CA GLY A 65 15.97 -9.45 8.39
C GLY A 65 16.10 -10.86 8.98
N GLU A 66 16.52 -10.99 10.24
CA GLU A 66 16.72 -12.27 10.93
C GLU A 66 15.83 -12.45 12.15
N LYS A 67 15.76 -11.45 13.02
CA LYS A 67 15.10 -11.51 14.33
C LYS A 67 14.09 -10.40 14.53
N ILE A 68 13.07 -10.71 15.29
CA ILE A 68 12.06 -9.76 15.75
C ILE A 68 12.36 -9.36 17.19
N LYS A 69 12.47 -8.06 17.43
CA LYS A 69 12.64 -7.48 18.78
C LYS A 69 11.46 -6.61 19.13
N LYS A 70 10.89 -6.82 20.34
CA LYS A 70 9.85 -5.96 20.90
C LYS A 70 10.48 -4.79 21.65
N TYR A 71 9.91 -3.59 21.45
CA TYR A 71 10.25 -2.39 22.19
C TYR A 71 9.10 -1.97 23.11
N ASN A 72 9.44 -1.65 24.35
CA ASN A 72 8.48 -1.15 25.31
C ASN A 72 8.31 0.36 25.13
N LEU A 73 7.06 0.82 25.09
CA LEU A 73 6.77 2.25 25.18
C LEU A 73 7.23 2.79 26.55
N PRO A 74 7.66 4.07 26.63
CA PRO A 74 7.89 4.75 27.90
C PRO A 74 6.68 4.67 28.83
N ASP A 75 6.90 4.61 30.13
CA ASP A 75 5.85 4.35 31.15
C ASP A 75 4.68 5.34 31.08
N LEU A 76 4.95 6.60 30.80
CA LEU A 76 3.90 7.63 30.65
C LEU A 76 2.94 7.35 29.48
N LEU A 77 3.39 6.62 28.45
CA LEU A 77 2.59 6.28 27.28
C LEU A 77 1.88 4.94 27.41
N ARG A 78 2.29 4.09 28.39
CA ARG A 78 1.72 2.74 28.60
C ARG A 78 0.43 2.72 29.43
N LYS A 79 0.12 3.78 30.17
CA LYS A 79 -0.87 3.76 31.27
C LYS A 79 -2.27 3.24 30.91
N ASN A 80 -2.70 3.34 29.62
CA ASN A 80 -4.05 2.92 29.24
C ASN A 80 -4.13 2.15 27.91
N SER A 81 -3.03 2.03 27.17
CA SER A 81 -3.02 1.33 25.89
C SER A 81 -1.60 1.11 25.39
N HIS A 82 -1.35 -0.04 24.78
CA HIS A 82 -0.15 -0.32 24.00
C HIS A 82 -0.38 -0.09 22.49
N TYR A 83 -1.53 0.45 22.14
CA TYR A 83 -1.96 0.65 20.76
C TYR A 83 -1.11 1.70 20.07
N ILE A 84 -0.49 1.31 18.96
CA ILE A 84 0.28 2.19 18.09
C ILE A 84 -0.62 2.63 16.96
N ASN A 85 -0.84 3.93 16.83
CA ASN A 85 -1.65 4.49 15.75
C ASN A 85 -0.86 4.54 14.44
N ASP A 86 0.43 4.93 14.54
CA ASP A 86 1.29 5.08 13.38
C ASP A 86 2.78 4.97 13.74
N ILE A 87 3.59 4.48 12.78
CA ILE A 87 5.05 4.47 12.81
C ILE A 87 5.56 5.01 11.49
N PHE A 88 6.51 5.93 11.55
CA PHE A 88 7.15 6.49 10.37
C PHE A 88 8.58 6.95 10.69
N GLY A 89 9.40 7.14 9.65
CA GLY A 89 10.70 7.78 9.75
C GLY A 89 10.65 9.23 9.28
N ASP A 90 11.43 10.09 9.93
CA ASP A 90 11.67 11.43 9.41
C ASP A 90 12.85 11.43 8.41
N ASN A 91 13.11 12.57 7.78
CA ASN A 91 14.19 12.73 6.82
C ASN A 91 15.60 12.61 7.44
N GLU A 92 15.69 12.53 8.76
CA GLU A 92 16.91 12.30 9.54
C GLU A 92 17.02 10.87 10.07
N GLU A 93 16.18 9.97 9.54
CA GLU A 93 16.15 8.55 9.89
C GLU A 93 15.74 8.26 11.35
N ARG A 94 15.17 9.24 12.05
CA ARG A 94 14.55 8.95 13.35
C ARG A 94 13.22 8.25 13.14
N ILE A 95 13.03 7.20 13.92
CA ILE A 95 11.79 6.43 13.92
C ILE A 95 10.85 7.03 14.96
N TRP A 96 9.67 7.42 14.54
CA TRP A 96 8.63 7.99 15.36
C TRP A 96 7.48 7.02 15.53
N ALA A 97 6.91 6.99 16.71
CA ALA A 97 5.70 6.22 16.99
C ALA A 97 4.64 7.10 17.64
N VAL A 98 3.47 7.08 17.06
CA VAL A 98 2.31 7.83 17.51
C VAL A 98 1.36 6.90 18.25
N THR A 99 0.96 7.30 19.46
CA THR A 99 -0.02 6.60 20.28
C THR A 99 -1.13 7.55 20.71
N SER A 100 -2.25 7.02 21.21
CA SER A 100 -3.32 7.83 21.80
C SER A 100 -2.88 8.63 23.02
N GLN A 101 -1.77 8.25 23.66
CA GLN A 101 -1.25 8.90 24.88
C GLN A 101 -0.14 9.91 24.59
N GLY A 102 0.48 9.86 23.42
CA GLY A 102 1.54 10.76 23.01
C GLY A 102 2.46 10.16 21.97
N ILE A 103 3.57 10.84 21.75
CA ILE A 103 4.55 10.50 20.73
C ILE A 103 5.81 9.99 21.40
N SER A 104 6.44 8.98 20.82
CA SER A 104 7.78 8.52 21.14
C SER A 104 8.65 8.49 19.90
N TYR A 105 9.96 8.51 20.10
CA TYR A 105 10.95 8.32 19.05
C TYR A 105 12.01 7.31 19.49
N TYR A 106 12.57 6.62 18.52
CA TYR A 106 13.63 5.66 18.78
C TYR A 106 14.99 6.35 18.80
N GLU A 107 15.76 6.07 19.83
CA GLU A 107 17.12 6.54 20.01
C GLU A 107 18.10 5.39 19.81
N TYR A 108 18.88 5.47 18.72
CA TYR A 108 19.77 4.39 18.30
C TYR A 108 20.86 4.09 19.34
N GLU A 109 21.45 5.12 19.96
CA GLU A 109 22.50 4.94 20.97
C GLU A 109 22.05 4.19 22.21
N LYS A 110 20.78 4.37 22.58
CA LYS A 110 20.18 3.71 23.77
C LYS A 110 19.42 2.43 23.41
N ASP A 111 19.25 2.15 22.12
CA ASP A 111 18.43 1.05 21.62
C ASP A 111 17.04 0.99 22.33
N SER A 112 16.41 2.14 22.46
CA SER A 112 15.16 2.29 23.21
C SER A 112 14.30 3.45 22.73
N LEU A 113 12.99 3.38 23.04
CA LEU A 113 12.05 4.44 22.76
C LEU A 113 12.09 5.51 23.84
N GLN A 114 12.21 6.75 23.41
CA GLN A 114 12.16 7.93 24.26
C GLN A 114 10.83 8.66 24.06
N ILE A 115 10.31 9.29 25.11
CA ILE A 115 9.07 10.08 25.01
C ILE A 115 9.36 11.48 24.47
N PHE A 116 8.51 11.93 23.56
CA PHE A 116 8.54 13.30 23.09
C PHE A 116 7.68 14.19 23.97
N LEU A 117 8.31 15.17 24.61
CA LEU A 117 7.66 16.06 25.56
C LEU A 117 7.69 17.51 25.07
N ARG A 118 6.58 18.23 25.26
CA ARG A 118 6.49 19.67 25.18
C ARG A 118 6.11 20.22 26.55
N HIS A 119 6.91 21.15 27.08
CA HIS A 119 6.71 21.70 28.44
C HIS A 119 6.49 20.60 29.50
N ASN A 120 7.31 19.54 29.45
CA ASN A 120 7.26 18.37 30.33
C ASN A 120 5.95 17.56 30.27
N LYS A 121 5.15 17.70 29.19
CA LYS A 121 3.92 16.93 28.96
C LYS A 121 3.99 16.17 27.63
N PRO A 122 3.42 14.95 27.55
CA PRO A 122 3.28 14.22 26.30
C PRO A 122 2.47 15.02 25.26
N VAL A 123 2.94 15.04 24.02
CA VAL A 123 2.23 15.65 22.90
C VAL A 123 1.27 14.61 22.30
N LYS A 124 -0.03 14.88 22.39
CA LYS A 124 -1.08 13.98 21.87
C LYS A 124 -1.51 14.42 20.49
N THR A 125 -1.37 13.51 19.53
CA THR A 125 -1.83 13.71 18.15
C THR A 125 -2.33 12.39 17.57
N SER A 126 -2.98 12.45 16.43
CA SER A 126 -3.36 11.26 15.63
C SER A 126 -2.37 10.98 14.51
N ILE A 127 -1.64 12.00 14.07
CA ILE A 127 -0.72 11.93 12.92
C ILE A 127 0.41 12.93 13.07
N ILE A 128 1.52 12.66 12.40
CA ILE A 128 2.62 13.59 12.17
C ILE A 128 2.92 13.58 10.68
N ALA A 129 3.08 14.76 10.08
CA ALA A 129 3.59 14.89 8.72
C ALA A 129 5.03 15.41 8.74
N THR A 130 5.81 15.02 7.74
CA THR A 130 7.20 15.47 7.55
C THR A 130 7.29 16.42 6.36
N GLU A 131 8.06 17.49 6.49
CA GLU A 131 8.35 18.43 5.40
C GLU A 131 9.82 18.85 5.46
N GLY A 132 10.65 18.27 4.60
CA GLY A 132 12.09 18.43 4.71
C GLY A 132 12.57 17.98 6.09
N SER A 133 13.30 18.87 6.80
CA SER A 133 13.75 18.62 8.17
C SER A 133 12.72 18.97 9.25
N LYS A 134 11.48 19.32 8.86
CA LYS A 134 10.43 19.74 9.79
C LYS A 134 9.43 18.65 10.07
N LEU A 135 8.95 18.61 11.31
CA LEU A 135 7.79 17.83 11.73
C LEU A 135 6.60 18.76 11.93
N LEU A 136 5.49 18.41 11.32
CA LEU A 136 4.20 19.09 11.44
C LEU A 136 3.29 18.22 12.30
N ILE A 137 3.02 18.68 13.52
CA ILE A 137 2.26 17.90 14.52
C ILE A 137 0.96 18.64 14.85
N PRO A 138 -0.19 18.23 14.31
CA PRO A 138 -1.47 18.79 14.66
C PRO A 138 -1.89 18.36 16.08
N VAL A 139 -2.14 19.33 16.95
CA VAL A 139 -2.58 19.10 18.33
C VAL A 139 -3.81 19.95 18.57
N THR A 140 -4.97 19.31 18.79
CA THR A 140 -6.28 19.93 19.02
C THR A 140 -6.55 21.21 18.21
N ASP A 141 -6.11 22.38 18.69
CA ASP A 141 -6.35 23.70 18.06
C ASP A 141 -5.05 24.36 17.57
N THR A 142 -3.99 23.60 17.41
CA THR A 142 -2.66 24.13 17.06
C THR A 142 -1.90 23.18 16.15
N LEU A 143 -1.29 23.72 15.11
CA LEU A 143 -0.26 23.03 14.34
C LEU A 143 1.12 23.37 14.94
N LEU A 144 1.79 22.39 15.51
CA LEU A 144 3.16 22.53 15.98
C LEU A 144 4.12 22.22 14.84
N VAL A 145 5.10 23.10 14.65
CA VAL A 145 6.15 22.94 13.66
C VAL A 145 7.48 22.82 14.41
N TYR A 146 8.09 21.66 14.38
CA TYR A 146 9.41 21.42 14.94
C TYR A 146 10.46 21.40 13.85
N GLU A 147 11.61 22.04 14.12
CA GLU A 147 12.77 21.99 13.24
C GLU A 147 13.73 20.88 13.66
N LYS A 148 14.73 20.65 12.82
CA LYS A 148 15.71 19.56 12.85
C LYS A 148 16.20 19.12 14.23
N GLU A 149 16.52 20.06 15.11
CA GLU A 149 17.10 19.72 16.42
C GLU A 149 16.05 19.56 17.53
N LEU A 150 14.75 19.61 17.19
CA LEU A 150 13.62 19.56 18.13
C LEU A 150 13.67 20.64 19.24
N LYS A 151 14.58 21.61 19.10
CA LYS A 151 14.83 22.67 20.11
C LYS A 151 13.86 23.82 20.00
N HIS A 152 13.33 24.08 18.79
CA HIS A 152 12.44 25.20 18.53
C HIS A 152 11.13 24.69 17.92
N SER A 153 10.01 24.98 18.57
CA SER A 153 8.69 24.74 18.00
C SER A 153 7.99 26.07 17.75
N LYS A 154 7.52 26.24 16.52
CA LYS A 154 6.54 27.27 16.20
C LYS A 154 5.15 26.68 16.43
N ALA A 155 4.29 27.39 17.14
CA ALA A 155 2.90 27.02 17.32
C ALA A 155 2.03 27.92 16.44
N ILE A 156 1.26 27.33 15.53
CA ILE A 156 0.34 28.03 14.63
C ILE A 156 -1.07 27.68 15.08
N PRO A 157 -1.83 28.65 15.66
CA PRO A 157 -3.21 28.40 16.05
C PRO A 157 -4.06 28.01 14.83
N LEU A 158 -4.83 26.92 14.94
CA LEU A 158 -5.82 26.58 13.92
C LEU A 158 -7.03 27.52 14.09
N LYS A 159 -7.46 28.13 13.01
CA LYS A 159 -8.58 29.10 13.04
C LYS A 159 -9.96 28.46 13.20
N THR A 160 -10.02 27.13 13.29
CA THR A 160 -11.24 26.36 13.47
C THR A 160 -11.10 25.50 14.72
N THR A 161 -12.02 25.63 15.68
CA THR A 161 -12.01 24.88 16.94
C THR A 161 -12.61 23.49 16.79
N GLY A 162 -12.12 22.53 17.60
CA GLY A 162 -12.68 21.18 17.67
C GLY A 162 -12.34 20.27 16.47
N ILE A 163 -11.46 20.70 15.59
CA ILE A 163 -10.98 19.87 14.48
C ILE A 163 -9.81 19.01 14.96
N ARG A 164 -9.95 17.69 14.80
CA ARG A 164 -8.84 16.74 14.88
C ARG A 164 -8.47 16.29 13.48
N ILE A 165 -7.22 16.44 13.11
CA ILE A 165 -6.68 16.01 11.82
C ILE A 165 -6.30 14.55 11.93
N ILE A 166 -6.78 13.73 11.00
CA ILE A 166 -6.57 12.28 10.95
C ILE A 166 -5.51 11.92 9.90
N LYS A 167 -5.51 12.61 8.77
CA LYS A 167 -4.56 12.42 7.67
C LYS A 167 -4.11 13.77 7.13
N MET A 168 -2.87 13.86 6.67
CA MET A 168 -2.29 15.06 6.04
C MET A 168 -1.45 14.65 4.84
N GLU A 169 -1.71 15.26 3.67
CA GLU A 169 -0.91 15.10 2.46
C GLU A 169 -0.50 16.47 1.90
N PRO A 170 0.74 16.64 1.44
CA PRO A 170 1.16 17.89 0.82
C PRO A 170 0.31 18.21 -0.40
N PHE A 171 -0.25 19.44 -0.45
CA PHE A 171 -1.00 19.91 -1.60
C PHE A 171 -0.14 20.82 -2.47
N ASP A 172 0.28 21.96 -1.91
CA ASP A 172 1.18 22.91 -2.56
C ASP A 172 2.24 23.43 -1.56
N SER A 173 3.00 24.47 -1.94
CA SER A 173 4.03 25.04 -1.08
C SER A 173 3.51 25.61 0.22
N THR A 174 2.20 25.88 0.35
CA THR A 174 1.58 26.58 1.49
C THR A 174 0.47 25.76 2.16
N HIS A 175 -0.06 24.74 1.49
CA HIS A 175 -1.22 24.00 1.96
C HIS A 175 -0.97 22.51 2.07
N TYR A 176 -1.70 21.88 2.99
CA TYR A 176 -1.91 20.45 3.10
C TYR A 176 -3.38 20.12 2.84
N LEU A 177 -3.63 19.04 2.12
CA LEU A 177 -4.91 18.35 2.19
C LEU A 177 -4.98 17.58 3.50
N ILE A 178 -6.09 17.71 4.21
CA ILE A 178 -6.33 17.03 5.47
C ILE A 178 -7.64 16.26 5.44
N ILE A 179 -7.68 15.13 6.11
CA ILE A 179 -8.93 14.48 6.52
C ILE A 179 -9.14 14.80 8.00
N ASN A 180 -10.31 15.31 8.34
CA ASN A 180 -10.63 15.66 9.71
C ASN A 180 -11.48 14.58 10.41
N ASN A 181 -11.77 14.79 11.70
CA ASN A 181 -12.60 13.89 12.51
C ASN A 181 -14.07 13.77 12.08
N ALA A 182 -14.53 14.59 11.13
CA ALA A 182 -15.82 14.45 10.46
C ALA A 182 -15.71 13.69 9.12
N TRP A 183 -14.55 13.10 8.83
CA TRP A 183 -14.25 12.37 7.59
C TRP A 183 -14.42 13.23 6.32
N LYS A 184 -14.18 14.54 6.46
CA LYS A 184 -14.22 15.52 5.36
C LYS A 184 -12.80 15.88 4.94
N ILE A 185 -12.62 16.13 3.64
CA ILE A 185 -11.37 16.66 3.09
C ILE A 185 -11.41 18.18 3.11
N LYS A 186 -10.37 18.79 3.65
CA LYS A 186 -10.19 20.24 3.76
C LYS A 186 -8.77 20.63 3.34
N LEU A 187 -8.55 21.92 3.10
CA LEU A 187 -7.23 22.51 2.95
C LEU A 187 -6.80 23.19 4.24
N LEU A 188 -5.61 22.88 4.71
CA LEU A 188 -4.95 23.54 5.83
C LEU A 188 -3.80 24.40 5.32
N ASN A 189 -3.86 25.70 5.54
CA ASN A 189 -2.72 26.58 5.32
C ASN A 189 -1.72 26.41 6.49
N LYS A 190 -0.53 25.88 6.18
CA LYS A 190 0.49 25.56 7.20
C LYS A 190 1.16 26.77 7.83
N HIS A 191 0.96 27.98 7.29
CA HIS A 191 1.54 29.22 7.82
C HIS A 191 0.57 30.03 8.67
N THR A 192 -0.72 29.99 8.31
CA THR A 192 -1.77 30.81 8.97
C THR A 192 -2.68 29.99 9.88
N GLY A 193 -2.67 28.65 9.76
CA GLY A 193 -3.60 27.76 10.46
C GLY A 193 -5.03 27.82 9.96
N GLU A 194 -5.28 28.48 8.83
CA GLU A 194 -6.59 28.56 8.21
C GLU A 194 -6.99 27.23 7.57
N ILE A 195 -8.24 26.82 7.79
CA ILE A 195 -8.81 25.62 7.21
C ILE A 195 -9.98 26.02 6.32
N THR A 196 -9.88 25.69 5.04
CA THR A 196 -10.85 26.01 4.00
C THR A 196 -11.36 24.76 3.30
N ASP A 197 -12.33 24.92 2.41
CA ASP A 197 -12.80 23.81 1.57
C ASP A 197 -11.72 23.36 0.59
N SER A 198 -11.71 22.06 0.32
CA SER A 198 -10.78 21.50 -0.65
C SER A 198 -11.26 21.75 -2.09
N PRO A 199 -10.36 21.78 -3.09
CA PRO A 199 -10.75 21.89 -4.49
C PRO A 199 -11.55 20.69 -5.00
N PHE A 200 -11.57 19.57 -4.27
CA PHE A 200 -12.31 18.37 -4.62
C PHE A 200 -13.82 18.47 -4.35
N GLY A 201 -14.28 19.62 -3.85
CA GLY A 201 -15.67 19.83 -3.44
C GLY A 201 -15.98 19.25 -2.05
N GLU A 202 -17.26 19.17 -1.75
CA GLU A 202 -17.72 18.64 -0.45
C GLU A 202 -17.72 17.09 -0.48
N LEU A 203 -16.57 16.52 -0.11
CA LEU A 203 -16.40 15.07 0.01
C LEU A 203 -16.53 14.65 1.48
N SER A 204 -17.34 13.64 1.73
CA SER A 204 -17.57 13.02 3.04
C SER A 204 -17.24 11.54 3.01
N ASN A 205 -17.00 10.93 4.18
CA ASN A 205 -16.58 9.55 4.37
C ASN A 205 -15.20 9.23 3.74
N ALA A 206 -14.34 10.25 3.57
CA ALA A 206 -12.96 10.05 3.15
C ALA A 206 -12.19 9.32 4.26
N TYR A 207 -11.56 8.19 3.92
CA TYR A 207 -10.87 7.34 4.89
C TYR A 207 -9.36 7.49 4.79
N ASP A 208 -8.81 7.40 3.58
CA ASP A 208 -7.39 7.57 3.32
C ASP A 208 -7.15 8.52 2.13
N LEU A 209 -5.97 9.12 2.10
CA LEU A 209 -5.56 10.12 1.11
C LEU A 209 -4.09 9.93 0.79
N TYR A 210 -3.77 9.82 -0.49
CA TYR A 210 -2.41 9.63 -0.97
C TYR A 210 -2.15 10.47 -2.23
N LYS A 211 -0.99 11.13 -2.29
CA LYS A 211 -0.51 11.83 -3.48
C LYS A 211 0.52 10.97 -4.21
N ASP A 212 0.24 10.57 -5.44
CA ASP A 212 1.15 9.76 -6.23
C ASP A 212 2.30 10.58 -6.84
N SER A 213 3.30 9.89 -7.37
CA SER A 213 4.49 10.50 -7.98
C SER A 213 4.17 11.34 -9.23
N SER A 214 2.99 11.15 -9.84
CA SER A 214 2.48 11.95 -10.94
C SER A 214 1.71 13.20 -10.49
N GLY A 215 1.58 13.41 -9.18
CA GLY A 215 0.87 14.56 -8.59
C GLY A 215 -0.65 14.38 -8.51
N ARG A 216 -1.18 13.19 -8.77
CA ARG A 216 -2.60 12.88 -8.62
C ARG A 216 -2.92 12.52 -7.18
N TYR A 217 -4.15 12.79 -6.75
CA TYR A 217 -4.63 12.51 -5.41
C TYR A 217 -5.61 11.34 -5.42
N TRP A 218 -5.24 10.29 -4.72
CA TRP A 218 -6.05 9.10 -4.53
C TRP A 218 -6.74 9.18 -3.17
N VAL A 219 -8.05 9.05 -3.18
CA VAL A 219 -8.88 9.15 -1.96
C VAL A 219 -9.73 7.91 -1.86
N SER A 220 -9.62 7.19 -0.76
CA SER A 220 -10.55 6.12 -0.43
C SER A 220 -11.74 6.65 0.34
N PHE A 221 -12.89 6.03 0.11
CA PHE A 221 -14.14 6.35 0.79
C PHE A 221 -14.70 5.06 1.40
N TYR A 222 -15.01 5.09 2.67
CA TYR A 222 -15.44 3.90 3.38
C TYR A 222 -16.66 3.24 2.69
N GLY A 223 -16.49 2.00 2.18
CA GLY A 223 -17.52 1.25 1.47
C GLY A 223 -17.88 1.79 0.07
N GLN A 224 -17.05 2.67 -0.53
CA GLN A 224 -17.31 3.24 -1.86
C GLN A 224 -16.12 3.10 -2.83
N GLY A 225 -15.06 2.39 -2.42
CA GLY A 225 -13.85 2.22 -3.21
C GLY A 225 -12.94 3.44 -3.18
N VAL A 226 -12.26 3.73 -4.29
CA VAL A 226 -11.25 4.79 -4.41
C VAL A 226 -11.53 5.69 -5.61
N LYS A 227 -11.20 6.98 -5.47
CA LYS A 227 -11.30 7.98 -6.54
C LYS A 227 -9.96 8.68 -6.71
N CYS A 228 -9.62 9.02 -7.96
CA CYS A 228 -8.42 9.73 -8.33
C CYS A 228 -8.77 11.11 -8.87
N TYR A 229 -8.10 12.15 -8.35
CA TYR A 229 -8.31 13.55 -8.72
C TYR A 229 -7.00 14.18 -9.20
N ASN A 230 -7.10 15.17 -10.10
CA ASN A 230 -5.96 16.05 -10.37
C ASN A 230 -5.87 17.17 -9.29
N GLN A 231 -4.84 18.00 -9.40
CA GLN A 231 -4.62 19.10 -8.45
C GLN A 231 -5.72 20.18 -8.50
N ASP A 232 -6.41 20.31 -9.63
CA ASP A 232 -7.51 21.29 -9.79
C ASP A 232 -8.84 20.77 -9.19
N GLY A 233 -8.85 19.56 -8.66
CA GLY A 233 -10.04 18.95 -8.05
C GLY A 233 -10.93 18.21 -9.02
N GLN A 234 -10.52 18.05 -10.29
CA GLN A 234 -11.29 17.30 -11.28
C GLN A 234 -11.14 15.80 -11.03
N LEU A 235 -12.26 15.07 -11.01
CA LEU A 235 -12.27 13.62 -10.94
C LEU A 235 -11.72 13.04 -12.25
N LEU A 236 -10.61 12.31 -12.18
CA LEU A 236 -9.99 11.63 -13.32
C LEU A 236 -10.59 10.25 -13.53
N THR A 237 -10.73 9.48 -12.44
CA THR A 237 -11.26 8.11 -12.49
C THR A 237 -11.75 7.67 -11.13
N SER A 238 -12.55 6.60 -11.09
CA SER A 238 -13.02 5.97 -9.86
C SER A 238 -13.10 4.46 -10.03
N TYR A 239 -12.81 3.73 -8.94
CA TYR A 239 -12.82 2.27 -8.89
C TYR A 239 -13.63 1.80 -7.70
N ASN A 240 -14.60 0.96 -7.97
CA ASN A 240 -15.39 0.24 -6.98
C ASN A 240 -15.82 -1.12 -7.57
N THR A 241 -16.40 -1.97 -6.74
CA THR A 241 -16.81 -3.33 -7.15
C THR A 241 -17.90 -3.36 -8.21
N ARG A 242 -18.59 -2.22 -8.48
CA ARG A 242 -19.67 -2.13 -9.49
C ARG A 242 -19.15 -1.67 -10.85
N ASN A 243 -18.07 -0.88 -10.90
CA ASN A 243 -17.57 -0.29 -12.14
C ASN A 243 -16.19 -0.80 -12.58
N SER A 244 -15.58 -1.66 -11.77
CA SER A 244 -14.23 -2.20 -12.00
C SER A 244 -14.05 -3.58 -11.38
N ASN A 245 -12.86 -4.16 -11.56
CA ASN A 245 -12.46 -5.42 -10.92
C ASN A 245 -11.91 -5.22 -9.49
N LEU A 246 -12.22 -4.10 -8.82
CA LEU A 246 -11.84 -3.92 -7.43
C LEU A 246 -12.48 -5.02 -6.58
N SER A 247 -11.68 -5.70 -5.75
CA SER A 247 -12.14 -6.87 -4.99
C SER A 247 -13.02 -6.53 -3.80
N ASN A 248 -12.90 -5.29 -3.25
CA ASN A 248 -13.67 -4.82 -2.10
C ASN A 248 -13.71 -3.29 -2.05
N ASP A 249 -14.85 -2.72 -1.67
CA ASP A 249 -15.07 -1.26 -1.60
C ASP A 249 -14.56 -0.62 -0.30
N ILE A 250 -14.11 -1.42 0.68
CA ILE A 250 -13.49 -0.91 1.91
C ILE A 250 -11.97 -0.90 1.71
N VAL A 251 -11.44 0.26 1.30
CA VAL A 251 -10.01 0.50 1.10
C VAL A 251 -9.48 1.24 2.33
N LEU A 252 -8.53 0.60 3.04
CA LEU A 252 -8.01 1.06 4.32
C LEU A 252 -6.68 1.83 4.22
N ASP A 253 -5.89 1.55 3.18
CA ASP A 253 -4.60 2.21 2.97
C ASP A 253 -4.26 2.26 1.48
N ILE A 254 -3.55 3.31 1.06
CA ILE A 254 -3.17 3.58 -0.32
C ILE A 254 -1.69 3.92 -0.35
N THR A 255 -0.93 3.27 -1.23
CA THR A 255 0.47 3.63 -1.48
C THR A 255 0.81 3.43 -2.96
N GLU A 256 1.91 4.04 -3.41
CA GLU A 256 2.45 3.80 -4.74
C GLU A 256 3.73 2.97 -4.63
N TRP A 257 3.83 1.91 -5.42
CA TRP A 257 5.07 1.18 -5.60
C TRP A 257 5.23 0.80 -7.07
N ASP A 258 6.40 1.10 -7.63
CA ASP A 258 6.74 0.81 -9.02
C ASP A 258 5.70 1.35 -10.02
N LYS A 259 5.28 2.61 -9.84
CA LYS A 259 4.28 3.33 -10.64
C LYS A 259 2.87 2.74 -10.62
N ALA A 260 2.63 1.73 -9.81
CA ALA A 260 1.31 1.17 -9.59
C ALA A 260 0.76 1.59 -8.22
N ILE A 261 -0.54 1.77 -8.14
CA ILE A 261 -1.23 2.14 -6.91
C ILE A 261 -1.70 0.87 -6.20
N TRP A 262 -1.21 0.68 -5.02
CA TRP A 262 -1.51 -0.46 -4.16
C TRP A 262 -2.56 -0.08 -3.12
N LEU A 263 -3.60 -0.87 -3.04
CA LEU A 263 -4.73 -0.65 -2.15
C LEU A 263 -4.86 -1.81 -1.16
N ALA A 264 -4.77 -1.53 0.12
CA ALA A 264 -5.13 -2.47 1.18
C ALA A 264 -6.63 -2.51 1.34
N THR A 265 -7.25 -3.69 1.30
CA THR A 265 -8.71 -3.81 1.45
C THR A 265 -9.13 -4.71 2.59
N ASP A 266 -10.24 -4.40 3.23
CA ASP A 266 -10.83 -5.24 4.28
C ASP A 266 -11.63 -6.40 3.68
N GLY A 267 -10.95 -7.53 3.49
CA GLY A 267 -11.53 -8.78 2.99
C GLY A 267 -11.35 -9.05 1.49
N GLY A 268 -10.77 -8.12 0.72
CA GLY A 268 -10.48 -8.31 -0.71
C GLY A 268 -9.01 -8.58 -1.04
N GLY A 269 -8.12 -8.59 -0.04
CA GLY A 269 -6.67 -8.68 -0.24
C GLY A 269 -6.06 -7.34 -0.63
N VAL A 270 -5.03 -7.37 -1.47
CA VAL A 270 -4.40 -6.19 -2.07
C VAL A 270 -4.84 -6.06 -3.52
N ASN A 271 -5.21 -4.85 -3.92
CA ASN A 271 -5.52 -4.51 -5.31
C ASN A 271 -4.43 -3.59 -5.85
N ILE A 272 -3.86 -3.93 -7.00
CA ILE A 272 -2.81 -3.17 -7.65
C ILE A 272 -3.41 -2.56 -8.90
N ILE A 273 -3.58 -1.24 -8.90
CA ILE A 273 -4.09 -0.49 -10.05
C ILE A 273 -2.90 -0.02 -10.88
N TYR A 274 -2.92 -0.28 -12.17
CA TYR A 274 -2.01 0.27 -13.16
C TYR A 274 -2.66 1.49 -13.81
N PRO A 275 -2.29 2.73 -13.43
CA PRO A 275 -3.05 3.92 -13.81
C PRO A 275 -3.10 4.18 -15.32
N ASP A 276 -2.07 3.75 -16.07
CA ASP A 276 -1.97 3.98 -17.50
C ASP A 276 -2.91 3.08 -18.33
N THR A 277 -3.23 1.89 -17.82
CA THR A 277 -4.08 0.90 -18.52
C THR A 277 -5.43 0.71 -17.85
N HIS A 278 -5.60 1.23 -16.64
CA HIS A 278 -6.76 1.00 -15.77
C HIS A 278 -6.98 -0.45 -15.36
N ASP A 279 -5.98 -1.33 -15.56
CA ASP A 279 -6.03 -2.71 -15.11
C ASP A 279 -5.87 -2.82 -13.60
N ILE A 280 -6.47 -3.87 -13.04
CA ILE A 280 -6.36 -4.21 -11.63
C ILE A 280 -5.85 -5.64 -11.50
N GLN A 281 -4.73 -5.81 -10.80
CA GLN A 281 -4.24 -7.11 -10.33
C GLN A 281 -4.66 -7.30 -8.88
N ILE A 282 -5.17 -8.48 -8.55
CA ILE A 282 -5.60 -8.80 -7.19
C ILE A 282 -4.63 -9.81 -6.59
N LEU A 283 -4.14 -9.50 -5.38
CA LEU A 283 -3.40 -10.46 -4.54
C LEU A 283 -4.31 -10.87 -3.39
N SER A 284 -4.80 -12.10 -3.44
CA SER A 284 -5.73 -12.66 -2.46
C SER A 284 -5.51 -14.16 -2.30
N ASN A 285 -6.06 -14.75 -1.24
CA ASN A 285 -5.98 -16.20 -1.04
C ASN A 285 -6.78 -17.02 -2.06
N LYS A 286 -7.64 -16.37 -2.85
CA LYS A 286 -8.33 -17.00 -3.98
C LYS A 286 -7.42 -17.11 -5.20
N GLU A 287 -6.61 -16.07 -5.44
CA GLU A 287 -5.71 -15.97 -6.59
C GLU A 287 -4.35 -16.63 -6.29
N ASN A 288 -3.89 -16.57 -5.05
CA ASN A 288 -2.60 -17.12 -4.65
C ASN A 288 -2.69 -17.83 -3.28
N ARG A 289 -2.39 -19.13 -3.25
CA ARG A 289 -2.40 -19.93 -2.00
C ARG A 289 -1.38 -19.49 -0.96
N GLN A 290 -0.33 -18.77 -1.37
CA GLN A 290 0.67 -18.21 -0.45
C GLN A 290 0.18 -16.93 0.23
N PHE A 291 -0.96 -16.36 -0.21
CA PHE A 291 -1.58 -15.21 0.42
C PHE A 291 -2.49 -15.67 1.56
N PRO A 292 -2.12 -15.47 2.84
CA PRO A 292 -2.73 -16.21 3.96
C PRO A 292 -4.15 -15.74 4.30
N ALA A 293 -4.45 -14.44 4.11
CA ALA A 293 -5.77 -13.86 4.41
C ALA A 293 -6.06 -12.64 3.55
N ASN A 294 -7.31 -12.23 3.46
CA ASN A 294 -7.73 -11.13 2.60
C ASN A 294 -8.01 -9.81 3.33
N SER A 295 -7.96 -9.78 4.67
CA SER A 295 -8.13 -8.53 5.41
C SER A 295 -6.77 -7.89 5.64
N VAL A 296 -6.48 -6.84 4.87
CA VAL A 296 -5.23 -6.09 4.85
C VAL A 296 -5.46 -4.71 5.46
N THR A 297 -4.61 -4.31 6.40
CA THR A 297 -4.77 -3.07 7.18
C THR A 297 -3.87 -1.93 6.72
N CYS A 298 -2.64 -2.24 6.32
CA CYS A 298 -1.64 -1.24 5.94
C CYS A 298 -0.61 -1.80 4.96
N LEU A 299 0.01 -0.90 4.22
CA LEU A 299 1.04 -1.17 3.23
C LEU A 299 2.27 -0.30 3.52
N CYS A 300 3.45 -0.84 3.30
CA CYS A 300 4.69 -0.08 3.34
C CYS A 300 5.66 -0.64 2.31
N HIS A 301 6.16 0.21 1.43
CA HIS A 301 7.13 -0.23 0.42
C HIS A 301 8.55 0.19 0.79
N SER A 302 9.49 -0.66 0.43
CA SER A 302 10.90 -0.33 0.28
C SER A 302 11.31 -0.49 -1.18
N ASN A 303 12.61 -0.35 -1.47
CA ASN A 303 13.08 -0.47 -2.86
C ASN A 303 12.71 -1.81 -3.52
N ASN A 304 12.76 -2.92 -2.76
CA ASN A 304 12.60 -4.26 -3.30
C ASN A 304 11.38 -5.03 -2.78
N HIS A 305 10.70 -4.52 -1.74
CA HIS A 305 9.62 -5.21 -1.05
C HIS A 305 8.39 -4.33 -0.92
N MET A 306 7.23 -4.95 -0.98
CA MET A 306 6.00 -4.40 -0.43
C MET A 306 5.67 -5.19 0.83
N TRP A 307 5.66 -4.52 1.98
CA TRP A 307 5.22 -5.07 3.24
C TRP A 307 3.72 -4.87 3.40
N ILE A 308 3.00 -5.94 3.73
CA ILE A 308 1.55 -5.99 3.79
C ILE A 308 1.16 -6.40 5.21
N GLY A 309 0.58 -5.48 5.97
CA GLY A 309 0.06 -5.75 7.31
C GLY A 309 -1.32 -6.38 7.22
N MET A 310 -1.54 -7.46 7.98
CA MET A 310 -2.76 -8.26 7.88
C MET A 310 -3.44 -8.41 9.23
N VAL A 311 -4.75 -8.57 9.22
CA VAL A 311 -5.52 -8.97 10.40
C VAL A 311 -5.29 -10.45 10.66
N ARG A 312 -4.82 -10.78 11.87
CA ARG A 312 -4.59 -12.14 12.41
C ARG A 312 -3.44 -12.93 11.78
N GLU A 313 -2.82 -12.45 10.71
CA GLU A 313 -1.78 -13.20 9.98
C GLU A 313 -0.38 -12.56 10.06
N GLY A 314 -0.24 -11.43 10.76
CA GLY A 314 1.03 -10.72 10.89
C GLY A 314 1.37 -9.89 9.67
N VAL A 315 2.60 -9.96 9.19
CA VAL A 315 3.11 -9.20 8.03
C VAL A 315 3.50 -10.14 6.91
N LEU A 316 3.12 -9.82 5.70
CA LEU A 316 3.53 -10.50 4.48
C LEU A 316 4.47 -9.58 3.69
N GLY A 317 5.68 -10.02 3.41
CA GLY A 317 6.60 -9.36 2.47
C GLY A 317 6.37 -9.90 1.07
N ALA A 318 6.11 -9.03 0.10
CA ALA A 318 5.98 -9.36 -1.30
C ALA A 318 7.19 -8.82 -2.07
N GLU A 319 7.98 -9.70 -2.66
CA GLU A 319 9.11 -9.39 -3.53
C GLU A 319 8.74 -9.65 -5.00
N LYS A 320 9.17 -8.77 -5.92
CA LYS A 320 9.05 -9.07 -7.34
C LYS A 320 9.89 -10.28 -7.69
N GLY A 321 9.23 -11.32 -8.18
CA GLY A 321 9.89 -12.52 -8.70
C GLY A 321 10.44 -12.28 -10.11
N PHE A 322 11.72 -12.58 -10.29
CA PHE A 322 12.35 -12.67 -11.62
C PHE A 322 12.35 -14.11 -12.15
N ILE A 323 12.03 -15.09 -11.29
CA ILE A 323 12.02 -16.51 -11.60
C ILE A 323 10.68 -17.09 -11.16
N THR A 324 9.92 -17.64 -12.10
CA THR A 324 8.71 -18.41 -11.82
C THR A 324 9.06 -19.89 -11.81
N THR A 325 8.66 -20.61 -10.77
CA THR A 325 8.86 -22.04 -10.65
C THR A 325 7.54 -22.78 -10.91
N TYR A 326 7.52 -23.62 -11.94
CA TYR A 326 6.39 -24.48 -12.24
C TYR A 326 6.68 -25.90 -11.74
N THR A 327 5.74 -26.45 -10.98
CA THR A 327 5.81 -27.82 -10.46
C THR A 327 4.71 -28.68 -11.09
N LYS A 328 4.67 -29.98 -10.73
CA LYS A 328 3.58 -30.85 -11.14
C LYS A 328 2.23 -30.30 -10.68
N ALA A 329 1.29 -30.21 -11.62
CA ALA A 329 -0.08 -29.76 -11.35
C ALA A 329 -0.78 -30.67 -10.33
N ALA A 330 -1.33 -30.08 -9.25
CA ALA A 330 -1.98 -30.84 -8.19
C ALA A 330 -3.45 -31.18 -8.52
N GLN A 331 -4.20 -30.22 -9.07
CA GLN A 331 -5.65 -30.36 -9.35
C GLN A 331 -6.05 -29.79 -10.71
N ASN A 332 -5.44 -28.71 -11.16
CA ASN A 332 -5.71 -28.09 -12.46
C ASN A 332 -4.55 -28.39 -13.42
N PRO A 333 -4.72 -29.24 -14.44
CA PRO A 333 -3.67 -29.56 -15.39
C PRO A 333 -3.04 -28.33 -16.07
N ALA A 334 -3.81 -27.28 -16.31
CA ALA A 334 -3.32 -26.08 -16.95
C ALA A 334 -2.38 -25.23 -16.09
N SER A 335 -2.25 -25.49 -14.78
CA SER A 335 -1.46 -24.71 -13.83
C SER A 335 -0.03 -25.20 -13.59
N GLY A 336 0.40 -26.26 -14.25
CA GLY A 336 1.73 -26.84 -14.03
C GLY A 336 2.05 -28.03 -14.92
N LEU A 337 3.15 -28.70 -14.63
CA LEU A 337 3.63 -29.85 -15.39
C LEU A 337 2.79 -31.11 -15.16
N SER A 338 2.77 -32.00 -16.13
CA SER A 338 2.17 -33.33 -15.99
C SER A 338 2.98 -34.26 -15.06
N ASP A 339 4.29 -34.04 -14.98
CA ASP A 339 5.19 -34.74 -14.04
C ASP A 339 6.24 -33.79 -13.46
N LYS A 340 6.77 -34.15 -12.27
CA LYS A 340 7.76 -33.37 -11.51
C LYS A 340 9.19 -33.45 -12.05
N CYS A 341 9.44 -34.31 -13.02
CA CYS A 341 10.77 -34.58 -13.57
C CYS A 341 10.86 -34.10 -15.03
N PRO A 342 11.18 -32.85 -15.33
CA PRO A 342 11.44 -32.37 -16.68
C PRO A 342 12.79 -32.91 -17.16
N LEU A 343 12.82 -33.45 -18.40
CA LEU A 343 14.00 -34.04 -19.02
C LEU A 343 14.60 -33.13 -20.09
N CYS A 344 13.79 -32.40 -20.84
CA CYS A 344 14.24 -31.52 -21.91
C CYS A 344 13.29 -30.33 -22.10
N LEU A 345 13.83 -29.27 -22.66
CA LEU A 345 13.13 -28.03 -22.97
C LEU A 345 13.44 -27.60 -24.39
N TRP A 346 12.45 -27.08 -25.08
CA TRP A 346 12.62 -26.46 -26.40
C TRP A 346 11.61 -25.31 -26.56
N GLU A 347 12.08 -24.16 -27.05
CA GLU A 347 11.25 -23.01 -27.38
C GLU A 347 10.90 -23.01 -28.86
N ASP A 348 9.63 -22.91 -29.21
CA ASP A 348 9.19 -22.80 -30.59
C ASP A 348 9.24 -21.38 -31.12
N LYS A 349 9.04 -21.21 -32.43
CA LYS A 349 9.05 -19.89 -33.09
C LYS A 349 7.96 -18.93 -32.60
N ASP A 350 6.93 -19.43 -31.94
CA ASP A 350 5.83 -18.64 -31.38
C ASP A 350 6.09 -18.29 -29.88
N GLY A 351 7.28 -18.66 -29.34
CA GLY A 351 7.70 -18.39 -27.96
C GLY A 351 7.10 -19.35 -26.92
N ARG A 352 6.48 -20.47 -27.34
CA ARG A 352 5.97 -21.47 -26.42
C ARG A 352 7.08 -22.43 -26.01
N ILE A 353 7.07 -22.86 -24.76
CA ILE A 353 8.07 -23.77 -24.19
C ILE A 353 7.52 -25.20 -24.19
N TRP A 354 8.17 -26.08 -24.91
CA TRP A 354 7.87 -27.51 -24.94
C TRP A 354 8.76 -28.24 -23.94
N ILE A 355 8.15 -29.08 -23.12
CA ILE A 355 8.81 -29.72 -21.97
C ILE A 355 8.54 -31.20 -22.03
N GLY A 356 9.56 -31.98 -22.26
CA GLY A 356 9.50 -33.45 -22.14
C GLY A 356 9.70 -33.87 -20.68
N THR A 357 8.85 -34.75 -20.17
CA THR A 357 8.89 -35.20 -18.77
C THR A 357 9.04 -36.72 -18.67
N ASP A 358 9.58 -37.18 -17.54
CA ASP A 358 9.76 -38.62 -17.25
C ASP A 358 8.41 -39.23 -16.81
N GLY A 359 7.76 -39.92 -17.77
CA GLY A 359 6.45 -40.57 -17.52
C GLY A 359 5.21 -39.71 -17.66
N GLY A 360 5.33 -38.40 -17.79
CA GLY A 360 4.18 -37.49 -17.94
C GLY A 360 3.91 -37.03 -19.38
N GLY A 361 4.68 -37.53 -20.36
CA GLY A 361 4.56 -37.12 -21.77
C GLY A 361 5.18 -35.76 -22.04
N ILE A 362 4.59 -35.01 -22.97
CA ILE A 362 5.06 -33.69 -23.38
C ILE A 362 4.09 -32.61 -22.84
N ASN A 363 4.65 -31.53 -22.36
CA ASN A 363 3.90 -30.34 -21.94
C ASN A 363 4.25 -29.16 -22.86
N CYS A 364 3.26 -28.38 -23.25
CA CYS A 364 3.45 -27.12 -23.93
C CYS A 364 3.03 -26.00 -22.98
N PHE A 365 3.96 -25.14 -22.60
CA PHE A 365 3.71 -23.95 -21.80
C PHE A 365 3.64 -22.74 -22.72
N ASP A 366 2.55 -21.98 -22.61
CA ASP A 366 2.37 -20.69 -23.26
C ASP A 366 2.68 -19.58 -22.24
N PRO A 367 3.81 -18.84 -22.40
CA PRO A 367 4.17 -17.76 -21.48
C PRO A 367 3.22 -16.57 -21.50
N GLN A 368 2.43 -16.37 -22.56
CA GLN A 368 1.49 -15.24 -22.67
C GLN A 368 0.23 -15.49 -21.87
N THR A 369 -0.23 -16.72 -21.80
CA THR A 369 -1.43 -17.12 -21.07
C THR A 369 -1.13 -17.80 -19.73
N GLU A 370 0.15 -18.14 -19.48
CA GLU A 370 0.65 -18.92 -18.33
C GLU A 370 -0.04 -20.29 -18.20
N HIS A 371 -0.48 -20.88 -19.33
CA HIS A 371 -1.19 -22.15 -19.36
C HIS A 371 -0.32 -23.30 -19.88
N PHE A 372 -0.52 -24.46 -19.25
CA PHE A 372 0.05 -25.72 -19.72
C PHE A 372 -0.98 -26.53 -20.49
N THR A 373 -0.57 -27.06 -21.63
CA THR A 373 -1.30 -28.09 -22.37
C THR A 373 -0.50 -29.38 -22.26
N HIS A 374 -1.14 -30.47 -21.81
CA HIS A 374 -0.51 -31.75 -21.63
C HIS A 374 -0.81 -32.67 -22.82
N TYR A 375 0.23 -33.32 -23.33
CA TYR A 375 0.17 -34.36 -24.35
C TYR A 375 0.68 -35.68 -23.72
N PRO A 376 -0.22 -36.50 -23.18
CA PRO A 376 0.16 -37.78 -22.57
C PRO A 376 0.76 -38.73 -23.60
N GLN A 377 1.55 -39.74 -23.13
CA GLN A 377 2.09 -40.79 -23.97
C GLN A 377 0.99 -41.69 -24.55
#